data_05dbd51aaadc1fa4a88632e7edf338f0
#
_entry.id   05dbd51aaadc1fa4a88632e7edf338f0
#
_cell.length_a   1.000
_cell.length_b   1.000
_cell.length_c   1.000
_cell.angle_alpha   90.00
_cell.angle_beta   90.00
_cell.angle_gamma   90.00
#
_symmetry.space_group_name_H-M   'P 1'
#
loop_
_entity.id
_entity.type
_entity.pdbx_description
1 polymer ?
#
loop_
_entity_poly.entity_id
_entity_poly.type
_entity_poly.pdbx_seq_one_letter_code
_entity_poly.pdbx_strand_id
1 'polypeptide(L)'
;LDVLCRSGALDNLIDDRFTGRKHFWAAIAKERPRKEKNLDENIEMYAEMGDFTKEEVIHYLADLTGVFPVSLVVNDQIRKRLASLQENGQAPDISDYDPEEPLHHNGRGQAVVWFIPRKVNVKKTKKGKAYYDVEVTDSNSGAKRIKCWGIDPQRDLIHVNRPYLAALDYSPDWGFSTRALYATFKILG
;
A
#
# COMPACT_ATOMS: atom_id res chain seq x y z
N LEU A 1 -7.24 -16.57 -16.10
CA LEU A 1 -8.20 -15.56 -16.57
C LEU A 1 -8.63 -14.61 -15.45
N ASP A 2 -9.08 -15.12 -14.30
CA ASP A 2 -9.58 -14.32 -13.15
C ASP A 2 -8.60 -13.19 -12.74
N VAL A 3 -7.36 -13.54 -12.43
CA VAL A 3 -6.32 -12.59 -12.01
C VAL A 3 -6.01 -11.58 -13.12
N LEU A 4 -5.94 -12.02 -14.38
CA LEU A 4 -5.66 -11.13 -15.52
C LEU A 4 -6.76 -10.09 -15.73
N CYS A 5 -8.04 -10.49 -15.59
CA CYS A 5 -9.16 -9.54 -15.65
C CYS A 5 -9.08 -8.51 -14.50
N ARG A 6 -8.89 -8.97 -13.27
CA ARG A 6 -8.88 -8.08 -12.08
C ARG A 6 -7.70 -7.12 -12.07
N SER A 7 -6.53 -7.56 -12.55
CA SER A 7 -5.32 -6.72 -12.60
C SER A 7 -5.32 -5.69 -13.74
N GLY A 8 -6.22 -5.80 -14.70
CA GLY A 8 -6.29 -4.94 -15.88
C GLY A 8 -5.41 -5.39 -17.04
N ALA A 9 -4.80 -6.56 -16.96
CA ALA A 9 -3.98 -7.09 -18.04
C ALA A 9 -4.79 -7.37 -19.34
N LEU A 10 -6.12 -7.42 -19.24
CA LEU A 10 -7.03 -7.63 -20.35
C LEU A 10 -7.92 -6.42 -20.67
N ASP A 11 -7.57 -5.23 -20.17
CA ASP A 11 -8.39 -4.01 -20.37
C ASP A 11 -8.57 -3.66 -21.85
N ASN A 12 -7.61 -3.99 -22.69
CA ASN A 12 -7.67 -3.80 -24.13
C ASN A 12 -8.72 -4.70 -24.85
N LEU A 13 -9.30 -5.68 -24.15
CA LEU A 13 -10.38 -6.53 -24.64
C LEU A 13 -11.77 -6.07 -24.17
N ILE A 14 -11.83 -5.05 -23.32
CA ILE A 14 -13.09 -4.46 -22.84
C ILE A 14 -13.64 -3.57 -23.95
N ASP A 15 -14.78 -3.96 -24.51
CA ASP A 15 -15.51 -3.19 -25.50
C ASP A 15 -16.70 -2.44 -24.86
N ASP A 16 -17.50 -1.74 -25.66
CA ASP A 16 -18.62 -0.89 -25.23
C ASP A 16 -19.81 -1.65 -24.63
N ARG A 17 -19.82 -2.98 -24.70
CA ARG A 17 -20.81 -3.82 -24.00
C ARG A 17 -20.58 -3.87 -22.48
N PHE A 18 -19.39 -3.52 -22.04
CA PHE A 18 -19.01 -3.58 -20.62
C PHE A 18 -18.87 -2.19 -20.03
N THR A 19 -19.44 -1.97 -18.85
CA THR A 19 -19.37 -0.68 -18.12
C THR A 19 -18.02 -0.45 -17.44
N GLY A 20 -17.18 -1.48 -17.32
CA GLY A 20 -15.87 -1.40 -16.70
C GLY A 20 -15.23 -2.76 -16.50
N ARG A 21 -14.04 -2.76 -15.89
CA ARG A 21 -13.23 -3.96 -15.65
C ARG A 21 -13.95 -5.01 -14.80
N LYS A 22 -14.64 -4.58 -13.74
CA LYS A 22 -15.34 -5.48 -12.82
C LYS A 22 -16.53 -6.14 -13.49
N HIS A 23 -17.25 -5.42 -14.35
CA HIS A 23 -18.32 -5.96 -15.16
C HIS A 23 -17.78 -7.03 -16.12
N PHE A 24 -16.71 -6.71 -16.88
CA PHE A 24 -16.03 -7.66 -17.77
C PHE A 24 -15.55 -8.91 -17.01
N TRP A 25 -14.92 -8.74 -15.86
CA TRP A 25 -14.50 -9.84 -15.00
C TRP A 25 -15.69 -10.71 -14.57
N ALA A 26 -16.80 -10.12 -14.13
CA ALA A 26 -17.96 -10.86 -13.66
C ALA A 26 -18.59 -11.68 -14.79
N ALA A 27 -18.85 -11.05 -15.93
CA ALA A 27 -19.51 -11.71 -17.07
C ALA A 27 -18.67 -12.84 -17.70
N ILE A 28 -17.34 -12.71 -17.71
CA ILE A 28 -16.44 -13.62 -18.42
C ILE A 28 -15.66 -14.54 -17.47
N ALA A 29 -14.92 -13.96 -16.51
CA ALA A 29 -13.98 -14.75 -15.71
C ALA A 29 -14.66 -15.49 -14.55
N LYS A 30 -15.65 -14.87 -13.93
CA LYS A 30 -16.41 -15.44 -12.82
C LYS A 30 -17.40 -16.49 -13.33
N GLU A 31 -18.25 -16.13 -14.30
CA GLU A 31 -19.33 -16.99 -14.80
C GLU A 31 -18.87 -18.00 -15.86
N ARG A 32 -17.78 -17.73 -16.59
CA ARG A 32 -17.16 -18.60 -17.60
C ARG A 32 -18.17 -19.11 -18.65
N PRO A 33 -18.85 -18.22 -19.37
CA PRO A 33 -19.87 -18.59 -20.34
C PRO A 33 -19.28 -19.46 -21.46
N ARG A 34 -19.99 -20.54 -21.85
CA ARG A 34 -19.56 -21.42 -22.92
C ARG A 34 -20.27 -21.15 -24.26
N LYS A 35 -21.31 -20.33 -24.25
CA LYS A 35 -22.11 -19.94 -25.40
C LYS A 35 -22.30 -18.43 -25.38
N GLU A 36 -22.44 -17.84 -26.56
CA GLU A 36 -22.68 -16.41 -26.74
C GLU A 36 -23.92 -15.94 -25.97
N LYS A 37 -25.05 -16.67 -26.11
CA LYS A 37 -26.26 -16.36 -25.35
C LYS A 37 -26.02 -16.25 -23.84
N ASN A 38 -25.22 -17.12 -23.25
CA ASN A 38 -24.92 -17.07 -21.82
C ASN A 38 -24.03 -15.85 -21.47
N LEU A 39 -23.17 -15.43 -22.42
CA LEU A 39 -22.38 -14.21 -22.25
C LEU A 39 -23.29 -12.98 -22.24
N ASP A 40 -24.23 -12.87 -23.16
CA ASP A 40 -25.17 -11.76 -23.24
C ASP A 40 -26.05 -11.68 -21.97
N GLU A 41 -26.54 -12.82 -21.48
CA GLU A 41 -27.27 -12.90 -20.21
C GLU A 41 -26.41 -12.44 -19.02
N ASN A 42 -25.13 -12.79 -18.98
CA ASN A 42 -24.20 -12.35 -17.92
C ASN A 42 -23.90 -10.86 -18.02
N ILE A 43 -23.73 -10.33 -19.22
CA ILE A 43 -23.53 -8.89 -19.45
C ILE A 43 -24.72 -8.11 -18.90
N GLU A 44 -25.95 -8.50 -19.22
CA GLU A 44 -27.16 -7.85 -18.68
C GLU A 44 -27.25 -7.99 -17.15
N MET A 45 -26.95 -9.19 -16.61
CA MET A 45 -27.01 -9.46 -15.16
C MET A 45 -26.10 -8.56 -14.33
N TYR A 46 -24.92 -8.22 -14.85
CA TYR A 46 -23.92 -7.42 -14.15
C TYR A 46 -23.80 -5.98 -14.64
N ALA A 47 -24.71 -5.51 -15.50
CA ALA A 47 -24.66 -4.16 -16.12
C ALA A 47 -24.57 -3.01 -15.12
N GLU A 48 -25.21 -3.13 -13.96
CA GLU A 48 -25.21 -2.11 -12.91
C GLU A 48 -24.09 -2.29 -11.86
N MET A 49 -23.18 -3.24 -12.11
CA MET A 49 -22.05 -3.47 -11.21
C MET A 49 -21.06 -2.29 -11.29
N GLY A 50 -20.79 -1.63 -10.17
CA GLY A 50 -19.71 -0.64 -10.07
C GLY A 50 -18.34 -1.25 -10.34
N ASP A 51 -17.34 -0.45 -10.72
CA ASP A 51 -16.01 -0.95 -11.03
C ASP A 51 -15.19 -1.28 -9.76
N PHE A 52 -14.03 -1.89 -9.94
CA PHE A 52 -13.09 -2.16 -8.84
C PHE A 52 -12.62 -0.87 -8.20
N THR A 53 -12.55 -0.87 -6.88
CA THR A 53 -11.93 0.22 -6.12
C THR A 53 -10.43 0.26 -6.40
N LYS A 54 -9.82 1.42 -6.15
CA LYS A 54 -8.38 1.58 -6.30
C LYS A 54 -7.60 0.61 -5.42
N GLU A 55 -8.08 0.35 -4.22
CA GLU A 55 -7.51 -0.59 -3.25
C GLU A 55 -7.55 -2.03 -3.78
N GLU A 56 -8.68 -2.46 -4.38
CA GLU A 56 -8.82 -3.76 -5.02
C GLU A 56 -7.83 -3.92 -6.18
N VAL A 57 -7.71 -2.90 -7.04
CA VAL A 57 -6.76 -2.91 -8.18
C VAL A 57 -5.32 -3.02 -7.71
N ILE A 58 -4.92 -2.26 -6.69
CA ILE A 58 -3.58 -2.33 -6.08
C ILE A 58 -3.30 -3.76 -5.58
N HIS A 59 -4.28 -4.35 -4.89
CA HIS A 59 -4.16 -5.72 -4.36
C HIS A 59 -3.97 -6.75 -5.49
N TYR A 60 -4.81 -6.70 -6.52
CA TYR A 60 -4.73 -7.64 -7.64
C TYR A 60 -3.45 -7.49 -8.46
N LEU A 61 -2.95 -6.26 -8.63
CA LEU A 61 -1.66 -6.03 -9.29
C LEU A 61 -0.50 -6.58 -8.47
N ALA A 62 -0.50 -6.36 -7.16
CA ALA A 62 0.51 -6.88 -6.27
C ALA A 62 0.52 -8.42 -6.26
N ASP A 63 -0.66 -9.06 -6.25
CA ASP A 63 -0.80 -10.51 -6.30
C ASP A 63 -0.32 -11.10 -7.63
N LEU A 64 -0.58 -10.41 -8.74
CA LEU A 64 -0.18 -10.85 -10.08
C LEU A 64 1.33 -10.74 -10.28
N THR A 65 1.92 -9.62 -9.90
CA THR A 65 3.31 -9.29 -10.23
C THR A 65 4.29 -9.67 -9.13
N GLY A 66 3.80 -9.92 -7.90
CA GLY A 66 4.63 -10.05 -6.71
C GLY A 66 5.28 -8.73 -6.25
N VAL A 67 4.98 -7.61 -6.94
CA VAL A 67 5.55 -6.29 -6.68
C VAL A 67 4.44 -5.31 -6.36
N PHE A 68 4.66 -4.48 -5.34
CA PHE A 68 3.69 -3.44 -4.99
C PHE A 68 3.69 -2.29 -6.03
N PRO A 69 2.53 -1.94 -6.60
CA PRO A 69 2.45 -0.88 -7.61
C PRO A 69 2.53 0.52 -6.97
N VAL A 70 3.73 0.94 -6.56
CA VAL A 70 3.99 2.24 -5.90
C VAL A 70 3.43 3.40 -6.71
N SER A 71 3.50 3.34 -8.04
CA SER A 71 3.01 4.40 -8.94
C SER A 71 1.51 4.68 -8.83
N LEU A 72 0.71 3.70 -8.38
CA LEU A 72 -0.72 3.90 -8.13
C LEU A 72 -1.00 4.63 -6.81
N VAL A 73 -0.03 4.65 -5.88
CA VAL A 73 -0.18 5.22 -4.54
C VAL A 73 0.52 6.57 -4.43
N VAL A 74 1.72 6.67 -5.02
CA VAL A 74 2.54 7.88 -5.02
C VAL A 74 2.24 8.69 -6.29
N ASN A 75 1.41 9.72 -6.15
CA ASN A 75 1.11 10.62 -7.26
C ASN A 75 2.29 11.56 -7.55
N ASP A 76 2.20 12.35 -8.64
CA ASP A 76 3.28 13.22 -9.06
C ASP A 76 3.62 14.32 -8.05
N GLN A 77 2.64 14.81 -7.29
CA GLN A 77 2.87 15.81 -6.24
C GLN A 77 3.69 15.23 -5.09
N ILE A 78 3.32 14.03 -4.62
CA ILE A 78 4.06 13.31 -3.58
C ILE A 78 5.47 12.99 -4.07
N ARG A 79 5.58 12.52 -5.32
CA ARG A 79 6.88 12.19 -5.95
C ARG A 79 7.81 13.40 -6.00
N LYS A 80 7.33 14.56 -6.44
CA LYS A 80 8.10 15.81 -6.45
C LYS A 80 8.56 16.22 -5.05
N ARG A 81 7.68 16.08 -4.06
CA ARG A 81 8.00 16.40 -2.66
C ARG A 81 9.07 15.46 -2.08
N LEU A 82 8.95 14.16 -2.34
CA LEU A 82 9.96 13.18 -1.92
C LEU A 82 11.29 13.42 -2.62
N ALA A 83 11.28 13.64 -3.95
CA ALA A 83 12.50 13.95 -4.71
C ALA A 83 13.23 15.16 -4.13
N SER A 84 12.53 16.25 -3.81
CA SER A 84 13.13 17.45 -3.20
C SER A 84 13.77 17.16 -1.83
N LEU A 85 13.22 16.26 -1.03
CA LEU A 85 13.82 15.85 0.25
C LEU A 85 15.05 14.96 0.00
N GLN A 86 14.95 14.01 -0.92
CA GLN A 86 16.02 13.05 -1.24
C GLN A 86 17.21 13.70 -1.96
N GLU A 87 17.00 14.71 -2.81
CA GLU A 87 18.06 15.52 -3.41
C GLU A 87 18.94 16.22 -2.35
N ASN A 88 18.37 16.50 -1.19
CA ASN A 88 19.09 17.05 -0.03
C ASN A 88 19.59 15.95 0.94
N GLY A 89 19.55 14.67 0.54
CA GLY A 89 19.96 13.54 1.38
C GLY A 89 19.01 13.23 2.54
N GLN A 90 17.79 13.81 2.55
CA GLN A 90 16.82 13.65 3.62
C GLN A 90 15.72 12.65 3.24
N ALA A 91 15.10 12.06 4.26
CA ALA A 91 13.95 11.18 4.10
C ALA A 91 14.15 10.07 3.04
N PRO A 92 15.18 9.22 3.17
CA PRO A 92 15.38 8.10 2.27
C PRO A 92 14.18 7.14 2.31
N ASP A 93 14.11 6.27 1.33
CA ASP A 93 13.30 5.06 1.40
C ASP A 93 13.68 4.28 2.68
N ILE A 94 12.70 3.70 3.36
CA ILE A 94 12.99 3.01 4.63
C ILE A 94 13.97 1.84 4.45
N SER A 95 14.04 1.24 3.25
CA SER A 95 15.03 0.21 2.92
C SER A 95 16.45 0.75 2.76
N ASP A 96 16.59 2.02 2.37
CA ASP A 96 17.85 2.70 2.11
C ASP A 96 18.36 3.52 3.30
N TYR A 97 17.66 3.43 4.44
CA TYR A 97 18.08 4.12 5.65
C TYR A 97 19.46 3.63 6.11
N ASP A 98 20.37 4.58 6.27
CA ASP A 98 21.70 4.37 6.84
C ASP A 98 21.80 5.06 8.20
N PRO A 99 22.05 4.32 9.29
CA PRO A 99 22.22 4.90 10.62
C PRO A 99 23.48 5.76 10.78
N GLU A 100 24.46 5.62 9.91
CA GLU A 100 25.70 6.42 9.93
C GLU A 100 25.55 7.74 9.15
N GLU A 101 24.49 7.91 8.34
CA GLU A 101 24.25 9.13 7.57
C GLU A 101 23.53 10.20 8.41
N PRO A 102 24.19 11.32 8.78
CA PRO A 102 23.59 12.34 9.64
C PRO A 102 22.30 12.95 9.08
N LEU A 103 22.18 13.06 7.76
CA LEU A 103 21.02 13.67 7.10
C LEU A 103 19.78 12.76 7.15
N HIS A 104 19.94 11.48 7.47
CA HIS A 104 18.83 10.57 7.72
C HIS A 104 18.17 10.73 9.11
N HIS A 105 18.69 11.64 9.94
CA HIS A 105 18.20 11.86 11.29
C HIS A 105 17.61 13.26 11.49
N ASN A 106 16.67 13.36 12.42
CA ASN A 106 16.25 14.65 12.93
C ASN A 106 17.15 15.10 14.09
N GLY A 107 16.95 16.32 14.58
CA GLY A 107 17.72 16.88 15.72
C GLY A 107 17.58 16.11 17.05
N ARG A 108 16.77 15.04 17.09
CA ARG A 108 16.60 14.13 18.24
C ARG A 108 17.25 12.76 18.01
N GLY A 109 17.95 12.58 16.90
CA GLY A 109 18.58 11.31 16.52
C GLY A 109 17.60 10.24 16.07
N GLN A 110 16.37 10.61 15.69
CA GLN A 110 15.39 9.68 15.14
C GLN A 110 15.57 9.58 13.62
N ALA A 111 15.47 8.37 13.10
CA ALA A 111 15.47 8.10 11.66
C ALA A 111 14.26 8.78 10.98
N VAL A 112 14.49 9.63 10.01
CA VAL A 112 13.44 10.26 9.19
C VAL A 112 13.37 9.53 7.87
N VAL A 113 12.34 8.73 7.69
CA VAL A 113 12.17 7.85 6.52
C VAL A 113 10.76 7.95 5.95
N TRP A 114 10.60 7.60 4.67
CA TRP A 114 9.27 7.44 4.11
C TRP A 114 8.99 5.98 3.73
N PHE A 115 7.72 5.61 3.73
CA PHE A 115 7.25 4.26 3.45
C PHE A 115 5.75 4.23 3.17
N ILE A 116 5.26 3.07 2.72
CA ILE A 116 3.84 2.77 2.50
C ILE A 116 3.46 1.56 3.35
N PRO A 117 2.55 1.69 4.34
CA PRO A 117 2.02 0.56 5.09
C PRO A 117 1.25 -0.39 4.18
N ARG A 118 1.57 -1.68 4.28
CA ARG A 118 0.93 -2.76 3.52
C ARG A 118 -0.04 -3.56 4.37
N LYS A 119 0.34 -3.76 5.62
CA LYS A 119 -0.44 -4.54 6.57
C LYS A 119 -0.21 -4.03 7.98
N VAL A 120 -1.29 -3.93 8.73
CA VAL A 120 -1.25 -3.54 10.14
C VAL A 120 -1.76 -4.70 10.98
N ASN A 121 -0.89 -5.31 11.74
CA ASN A 121 -1.24 -6.41 12.62
C ASN A 121 -1.27 -5.92 14.07
N VAL A 122 -2.42 -6.11 14.73
CA VAL A 122 -2.53 -5.87 16.18
C VAL A 122 -1.94 -7.06 16.91
N LYS A 123 -0.92 -6.84 17.70
CA LYS A 123 -0.27 -7.86 18.55
C LYS A 123 -0.32 -7.46 20.02
N LYS A 124 -0.09 -8.42 20.90
CA LYS A 124 0.02 -8.19 22.36
C LYS A 124 1.40 -8.59 22.86
N THR A 125 1.94 -7.80 23.76
CA THR A 125 3.14 -8.16 24.52
C THR A 125 2.84 -9.28 25.51
N LYS A 126 3.88 -9.88 26.11
CA LYS A 126 3.74 -10.84 27.22
C LYS A 126 2.94 -10.28 28.40
N LYS A 127 2.92 -8.95 28.57
CA LYS A 127 2.17 -8.23 29.62
C LYS A 127 0.77 -7.79 29.17
N GLY A 128 0.28 -8.28 28.03
CA GLY A 128 -1.06 -8.00 27.49
C GLY A 128 -1.22 -6.62 26.81
N LYS A 129 -0.20 -5.77 26.76
CA LYS A 129 -0.29 -4.45 26.11
C LYS A 129 -0.32 -4.61 24.59
N ALA A 130 -1.27 -3.94 23.93
CA ALA A 130 -1.38 -3.92 22.48
C ALA A 130 -0.25 -3.11 21.83
N TYR A 131 0.17 -3.54 20.65
CA TYR A 131 1.06 -2.78 19.76
C TYR A 131 0.74 -3.15 18.31
N TYR A 132 1.08 -2.25 17.36
CA TYR A 132 1.06 -2.58 15.94
C TYR A 132 2.40 -3.14 15.48
N ASP A 133 2.33 -4.21 14.69
CA ASP A 133 3.41 -4.70 13.85
C ASP A 133 3.04 -4.38 12.41
N VAL A 134 3.61 -3.29 11.89
CA VAL A 134 3.27 -2.74 10.58
C VAL A 134 4.27 -3.22 9.55
N GLU A 135 3.78 -3.95 8.56
CA GLU A 135 4.55 -4.31 7.37
C GLU A 135 4.51 -3.15 6.39
N VAL A 136 5.66 -2.67 5.95
CA VAL A 136 5.79 -1.51 5.08
C VAL A 136 6.63 -1.84 3.85
N THR A 137 6.43 -1.08 2.79
CA THR A 137 7.25 -1.07 1.58
C THR A 137 7.60 0.36 1.18
N ASP A 138 8.45 0.51 0.19
CA ASP A 138 8.91 1.80 -0.36
C ASP A 138 9.03 1.73 -1.89
N SER A 139 9.72 2.68 -2.54
CA SER A 139 9.89 2.72 -4.00
C SER A 139 10.72 1.54 -4.53
N ASN A 140 11.61 0.99 -3.74
CA ASN A 140 12.46 -0.15 -4.09
C ASN A 140 11.79 -1.50 -3.84
N SER A 141 10.49 -1.50 -3.44
CA SER A 141 9.76 -2.70 -3.02
C SER A 141 10.41 -3.43 -1.84
N GLY A 142 11.26 -2.74 -1.07
CA GLY A 142 11.84 -3.25 0.16
C GLY A 142 10.75 -3.56 1.19
N ALA A 143 10.84 -4.71 1.85
CA ALA A 143 9.93 -5.07 2.94
C ALA A 143 10.59 -4.82 4.29
N LYS A 144 10.04 -3.92 5.08
CA LYS A 144 10.47 -3.63 6.45
C LYS A 144 9.30 -3.75 7.42
N ARG A 145 9.60 -3.72 8.71
CA ARG A 145 8.59 -3.72 9.78
C ARG A 145 8.83 -2.58 10.75
N ILE A 146 7.73 -1.98 11.19
CA ILE A 146 7.73 -0.92 12.22
C ILE A 146 6.90 -1.40 13.40
N LYS A 147 7.45 -1.33 14.61
CA LYS A 147 6.71 -1.61 15.85
C LYS A 147 6.21 -0.32 16.46
N CYS A 148 4.87 -0.18 16.56
CA CYS A 148 4.26 1.00 17.18
C CYS A 148 3.72 0.61 18.56
N TRP A 149 4.37 1.12 19.60
CA TRP A 149 4.07 0.77 21.00
C TRP A 149 3.10 1.77 21.61
N GLY A 150 2.35 1.31 22.63
CA GLY A 150 1.46 2.17 23.41
C GLY A 150 0.29 2.71 22.62
N ILE A 151 -0.18 1.94 21.63
CA ILE A 151 -1.32 2.27 20.77
C ILE A 151 -2.64 1.97 21.45
N ASP A 152 -3.68 2.71 21.06
CA ASP A 152 -5.08 2.37 21.25
C ASP A 152 -5.69 1.98 19.89
N PRO A 153 -5.95 0.70 19.62
CA PRO A 153 -6.44 0.26 18.30
C PRO A 153 -7.78 0.87 17.87
N GLN A 154 -8.53 1.48 18.78
CA GLN A 154 -9.78 2.17 18.46
C GLN A 154 -9.56 3.61 17.99
N ARG A 155 -8.45 4.22 18.35
CA ARG A 155 -8.12 5.61 18.08
C ARG A 155 -6.97 5.79 17.10
N ASP A 156 -5.99 4.89 17.16
CA ASP A 156 -4.73 4.99 16.45
C ASP A 156 -4.82 4.26 15.10
N LEU A 157 -5.30 4.94 14.06
CA LEU A 157 -5.48 4.34 12.74
C LEU A 157 -4.26 4.60 11.84
N ILE A 158 -3.74 3.52 11.24
CA ILE A 158 -2.77 3.59 10.16
C ILE A 158 -3.49 3.18 8.87
N HIS A 159 -3.51 4.07 7.89
CA HIS A 159 -4.11 3.78 6.59
C HIS A 159 -3.13 3.00 5.72
N VAL A 160 -3.49 1.79 5.34
CA VAL A 160 -2.73 1.01 4.37
C VAL A 160 -2.78 1.67 2.98
N ASN A 161 -1.78 1.40 2.16
CA ASN A 161 -1.65 1.94 0.81
C ASN A 161 -1.65 3.48 0.75
N ARG A 162 -1.20 4.15 1.82
CA ARG A 162 -0.93 5.60 1.81
C ARG A 162 0.53 5.85 2.18
N PRO A 163 1.22 6.75 1.47
CA PRO A 163 2.61 7.07 1.79
C PRO A 163 2.71 7.92 3.05
N TYR A 164 3.65 7.58 3.90
CA TYR A 164 3.95 8.28 5.15
C TYR A 164 5.40 8.73 5.17
N LEU A 165 5.62 9.90 5.75
CA LEU A 165 6.91 10.35 6.28
C LEU A 165 6.87 10.19 7.80
N ALA A 166 7.89 9.57 8.38
CA ALA A 166 7.91 9.37 9.82
C ALA A 166 9.31 9.57 10.43
N ALA A 167 9.32 10.04 11.67
CA ALA A 167 10.50 10.08 12.53
C ALA A 167 10.43 8.89 13.50
N LEU A 168 11.28 7.89 13.32
CA LEU A 168 11.24 6.61 14.01
C LEU A 168 12.50 6.40 14.87
N ASP A 169 12.34 5.75 16.01
CA ASP A 169 13.47 5.22 16.74
C ASP A 169 14.01 4.00 15.98
N TYR A 170 15.33 3.90 15.83
CA TYR A 170 16.00 2.78 15.17
C TYR A 170 16.96 2.08 16.13
N SER A 171 17.03 0.78 16.03
CA SER A 171 18.00 -0.07 16.72
C SER A 171 18.45 -1.18 15.78
N PRO A 172 19.76 -1.47 15.69
CA PRO A 172 20.27 -2.58 14.90
C PRO A 172 19.62 -3.93 15.23
N ASP A 173 19.32 -4.17 16.52
CA ASP A 173 18.75 -5.43 17.02
C ASP A 173 17.25 -5.54 16.77
N TRP A 174 16.50 -4.43 16.80
CA TRP A 174 15.04 -4.43 16.84
C TRP A 174 14.39 -3.74 15.65
N GLY A 175 15.18 -3.06 14.81
CA GLY A 175 14.71 -2.28 13.67
C GLY A 175 13.98 -1.01 14.09
N PHE A 176 13.02 -0.60 13.27
CA PHE A 176 12.26 0.64 13.45
C PHE A 176 11.12 0.49 14.47
N SER A 177 10.96 1.52 15.30
CA SER A 177 9.86 1.58 16.25
C SER A 177 9.42 3.01 16.56
N THR A 178 8.21 3.17 17.15
CA THR A 178 7.75 4.43 17.72
C THR A 178 6.84 4.18 18.92
N ARG A 179 6.77 5.18 19.82
CA ARG A 179 5.82 5.23 20.95
C ARG A 179 4.82 6.38 20.83
N ALA A 180 4.93 7.17 19.77
CA ALA A 180 4.12 8.36 19.56
C ALA A 180 3.60 8.41 18.11
N LEU A 181 2.72 7.47 17.75
CA LEU A 181 2.26 7.26 16.38
C LEU A 181 1.83 8.57 15.69
N TYR A 182 0.95 9.33 16.30
CA TYR A 182 0.43 10.58 15.70
C TYR A 182 1.47 11.69 15.54
N ALA A 183 2.44 11.74 16.45
CA ALA A 183 3.50 12.74 16.37
C ALA A 183 4.55 12.41 15.31
N THR A 184 4.65 11.13 14.93
CA THR A 184 5.72 10.62 14.07
C THR A 184 5.25 10.31 12.66
N PHE A 185 4.03 9.78 12.48
CA PHE A 185 3.48 9.39 11.17
C PHE A 185 2.72 10.55 10.52
N LYS A 186 3.26 11.08 9.42
CA LYS A 186 2.62 12.14 8.62
C LYS A 186 2.28 11.60 7.25
N ILE A 187 1.01 11.62 6.87
CA ILE A 187 0.57 11.24 5.53
C ILE A 187 1.14 12.25 4.53
N LEU A 188 1.69 11.74 3.42
CA LEU A 188 2.14 12.52 2.28
C LEU A 188 0.98 12.61 1.27
N GLY A 189 0.46 13.79 1.03
CA GLY A 189 -0.62 14.05 0.06
C GLY A 189 -1.85 14.63 0.68
#